data_bd05274d615e6969bc6e93a11f039487
#
_entry.id   bd05274d615e6969bc6e93a11f039487
#
_cell.length_a   1.000
_cell.length_b   1.000
_cell.length_c   1.000
_cell.angle_alpha   90.00
_cell.angle_beta   90.00
_cell.angle_gamma   90.00
#
_symmetry.space_group_name_H-M   'P 1'
#
loop_
_entity.id
_entity.type
_entity.pdbx_description
1 polymer ?
#
loop_
_entity_poly.entity_id
_entity_poly.type
_entity_poly.pdbx_seq_one_letter_code
_entity_poly.pdbx_strand_id
1 'polypeptide(L)'
;MLTIRTRQGRLIEILCQSELCDPVNMGEYVRAYCHIHGSDHQRSLSINTTNGWGHCFNAACNATVLVVEWSPAVAQRLIHLYFRGLSPGFSALYQPPQKRTPPVSQPMLLHPTKAPPQWQQDELVALLSVDEHMRAALAHSERARVYLNERGIPLEVAQMAGVCYLPPALLKRPELQMQRKALSRWTERILFPLNSPAGKGYIGRSLWHWQPGMDENTHKSLLDKPGKPRRWIKTNPAGWFGLDLDQLAGCLIIVEGAFDRLALLAAGFHPTEVVALVGTSLQVDWFPYQVKSVVLALDSDEGGLDATRRLAECLARAGLCVSLCPPLQDGWGKDWSERWRRTGYQSLRPIYEIYTELARPA
;
A
#
# COMPACT_ATOMS: atom_id res chain seq x y z
N MET A 1 -12.93 5.80 14.77
CA MET A 1 -13.51 7.16 14.93
C MET A 1 -12.59 8.20 14.34
N LEU A 2 -13.08 9.10 13.47
CA LEU A 2 -12.32 10.22 12.88
C LEU A 2 -13.09 11.52 13.09
N THR A 3 -12.46 12.54 13.67
CA THR A 3 -13.08 13.85 13.89
C THR A 3 -12.58 14.85 12.86
N ILE A 4 -13.46 15.48 12.11
CA ILE A 4 -13.18 16.49 11.10
C ILE A 4 -13.74 17.83 11.54
N ARG A 5 -12.94 18.89 11.48
CA ARG A 5 -13.41 20.26 11.69
C ARG A 5 -13.72 20.91 10.35
N THR A 6 -14.97 21.40 10.18
CA THR A 6 -15.36 22.15 8.97
C THR A 6 -14.77 23.56 8.96
N ARG A 7 -14.78 24.24 7.81
CA ARG A 7 -14.39 25.66 7.71
C ARG A 7 -15.20 26.59 8.61
N GLN A 8 -16.41 26.20 8.96
CA GLN A 8 -17.30 26.94 9.88
C GLN A 8 -17.07 26.58 11.34
N GLY A 9 -16.03 25.79 11.65
CA GLY A 9 -15.68 25.37 13.01
C GLY A 9 -16.53 24.22 13.57
N ARG A 10 -17.49 23.67 12.82
CA ARG A 10 -18.30 22.52 13.26
C ARG A 10 -17.48 21.25 13.28
N LEU A 11 -17.71 20.39 14.26
CA LEU A 11 -17.12 19.07 14.34
C LEU A 11 -18.06 18.05 13.69
N ILE A 12 -17.50 17.23 12.81
CA ILE A 12 -18.16 16.05 12.23
C ILE A 12 -17.33 14.85 12.67
N GLU A 13 -17.99 13.91 13.33
CA GLU A 13 -17.37 12.66 13.68
C GLU A 13 -17.83 11.56 12.75
N ILE A 14 -16.88 10.88 12.17
CA ILE A 14 -17.10 9.72 11.32
C ILE A 14 -16.90 8.48 12.18
N LEU A 15 -17.95 7.68 12.32
CA LEU A 15 -18.03 6.52 13.19
C LEU A 15 -18.43 5.29 12.41
N CYS A 16 -17.98 4.11 12.88
CA CYS A 16 -18.61 2.85 12.51
C CYS A 16 -19.85 2.59 13.36
N GLN A 17 -20.79 1.80 12.86
CA GLN A 17 -22.00 1.43 13.62
C GLN A 17 -21.64 0.77 14.97
N SER A 18 -20.55 0.00 15.02
CA SER A 18 -20.05 -0.66 16.23
C SER A 18 -19.51 0.31 17.30
N GLU A 19 -19.22 1.57 16.92
CA GLU A 19 -18.72 2.61 17.83
C GLU A 19 -19.86 3.42 18.47
N LEU A 20 -21.13 3.13 18.13
CA LEU A 20 -22.27 3.78 18.76
C LEU A 20 -22.48 3.27 20.19
N CYS A 21 -22.60 4.19 21.15
CA CYS A 21 -22.81 3.86 22.56
C CYS A 21 -24.25 3.50 22.81
N ASP A 22 -24.52 2.23 23.14
CA ASP A 22 -25.83 1.67 23.48
C ASP A 22 -26.95 2.09 22.49
N PRO A 23 -26.85 1.70 21.22
CA PRO A 23 -27.80 2.12 20.19
C PRO A 23 -29.14 1.43 20.33
N VAL A 24 -30.20 2.19 20.16
CA VAL A 24 -31.59 1.68 20.12
C VAL A 24 -32.22 2.04 18.79
N ASN A 25 -32.71 1.04 18.07
CA ASN A 25 -33.39 1.23 16.79
C ASN A 25 -34.81 1.76 17.01
N MET A 26 -35.13 2.88 16.35
CA MET A 26 -36.43 3.55 16.39
C MET A 26 -37.08 3.62 15.00
N GLY A 27 -36.82 2.64 14.15
CA GLY A 27 -37.26 2.60 12.74
C GLY A 27 -36.28 3.30 11.79
N GLU A 28 -36.66 4.45 11.26
CA GLU A 28 -35.77 5.22 10.36
C GLU A 28 -34.59 5.92 11.09
N TYR A 29 -34.61 5.86 12.43
CA TYR A 29 -33.58 6.49 13.26
C TYR A 29 -33.02 5.51 14.27
N VAL A 30 -31.73 5.69 14.59
CA VAL A 30 -31.11 5.07 15.76
C VAL A 30 -30.81 6.14 16.79
N ARG A 31 -31.17 5.87 18.04
CA ARG A 31 -30.83 6.70 19.20
C ARG A 31 -29.66 6.09 19.94
N ALA A 32 -28.66 6.89 20.28
CA ALA A 32 -27.49 6.45 21.04
C ALA A 32 -27.07 7.51 22.08
N TYR A 33 -26.22 7.12 23.03
CA TYR A 33 -25.55 8.11 23.88
C TYR A 33 -24.49 8.82 23.07
N CYS A 34 -24.36 10.14 23.25
CA CYS A 34 -23.34 10.91 22.60
C CYS A 34 -22.02 10.79 23.37
N HIS A 35 -20.99 10.31 22.73
CA HIS A 35 -19.68 10.11 23.36
C HIS A 35 -18.84 11.41 23.48
N ILE A 36 -19.23 12.50 22.78
CA ILE A 36 -18.51 13.79 22.83
C ILE A 36 -18.69 14.49 24.18
N HIS A 37 -19.88 14.49 24.72
CA HIS A 37 -20.14 15.14 26.03
C HIS A 37 -20.37 14.14 27.16
N GLY A 38 -20.21 12.83 26.92
CA GLY A 38 -20.43 11.79 27.92
C GLY A 38 -21.91 11.43 28.17
N SER A 39 -22.15 10.61 29.17
CA SER A 39 -23.52 10.18 29.50
C SER A 39 -24.30 11.30 30.13
N ASP A 40 -25.37 11.71 29.49
CA ASP A 40 -26.38 12.65 30.00
C ASP A 40 -27.64 11.96 30.46
N HIS A 41 -27.60 10.68 30.77
CA HIS A 41 -28.75 9.81 31.08
C HIS A 41 -29.80 9.73 29.97
N GLN A 42 -29.55 10.36 28.82
CA GLN A 42 -30.46 10.36 27.66
C GLN A 42 -29.69 10.01 26.41
N ARG A 43 -30.30 9.26 25.51
CA ARG A 43 -29.77 9.00 24.17
C ARG A 43 -29.99 10.24 23.30
N SER A 44 -29.16 11.26 23.52
CA SER A 44 -29.28 12.56 22.86
C SER A 44 -28.82 12.55 21.38
N LEU A 45 -28.05 11.55 20.98
CA LEU A 45 -27.61 11.37 19.59
C LEU A 45 -28.72 10.65 18.80
N SER A 46 -29.19 11.26 17.71
CA SER A 46 -30.14 10.67 16.77
C SER A 46 -29.51 10.59 15.37
N ILE A 47 -29.55 9.42 14.78
CA ILE A 47 -28.90 9.14 13.49
C ILE A 47 -29.94 8.56 12.54
N ASN A 48 -30.03 9.13 11.34
CA ASN A 48 -30.92 8.61 10.30
C ASN A 48 -30.23 7.43 9.59
N THR A 49 -30.88 6.26 9.58
CA THR A 49 -30.31 5.03 9.01
C THR A 49 -30.25 5.03 7.48
N THR A 50 -31.05 5.89 6.82
CA THR A 50 -31.07 5.98 5.35
C THR A 50 -29.86 6.75 4.79
N ASN A 51 -29.38 7.77 5.51
CA ASN A 51 -28.31 8.63 5.02
C ASN A 51 -27.09 8.70 5.94
N GLY A 52 -27.10 7.99 7.06
CA GLY A 52 -25.99 7.88 8.01
C GLY A 52 -25.72 9.13 8.85
N TRP A 53 -26.44 10.26 8.61
CA TRP A 53 -26.21 11.49 9.35
C TRP A 53 -26.94 11.48 10.70
N GLY A 54 -26.24 11.92 11.73
CA GLY A 54 -26.76 12.08 13.06
C GLY A 54 -26.42 13.43 13.67
N HIS A 55 -27.23 13.80 14.67
CA HIS A 55 -27.09 15.05 15.40
C HIS A 55 -27.31 14.81 16.88
N CYS A 56 -26.50 15.42 17.72
CA CYS A 56 -26.71 15.45 19.16
C CYS A 56 -27.65 16.60 19.54
N PHE A 57 -28.76 16.27 20.17
CA PHE A 57 -29.77 17.26 20.64
C PHE A 57 -29.41 17.96 21.95
N ASN A 58 -28.28 17.61 22.56
CA ASN A 58 -27.80 18.39 23.71
C ASN A 58 -27.27 19.75 23.20
N ALA A 59 -27.90 20.82 23.68
CA ALA A 59 -27.60 22.19 23.21
C ALA A 59 -26.13 22.62 23.44
N ALA A 60 -25.46 22.08 24.45
CA ALA A 60 -24.07 22.35 24.77
C ALA A 60 -23.11 21.59 23.85
N CYS A 61 -23.56 20.48 23.25
CA CYS A 61 -22.71 19.61 22.43
C CYS A 61 -22.80 19.95 20.94
N ASN A 62 -24.01 20.02 20.39
CA ASN A 62 -24.30 20.31 18.96
C ASN A 62 -23.42 19.48 17.98
N ALA A 63 -23.03 18.27 18.36
CA ALA A 63 -22.18 17.42 17.55
C ALA A 63 -22.93 16.84 16.36
N THR A 64 -22.25 16.73 15.24
CA THR A 64 -22.74 16.05 14.04
C THR A 64 -21.93 14.78 13.83
N VAL A 65 -22.58 13.66 13.57
CA VAL A 65 -21.93 12.38 13.29
C VAL A 65 -22.33 11.86 11.92
N LEU A 66 -21.49 11.02 11.36
CA LEU A 66 -21.76 10.26 10.14
C LEU A 66 -21.37 8.81 10.37
N VAL A 67 -22.32 7.89 10.20
CA VAL A 67 -22.08 6.45 10.29
C VAL A 67 -21.70 5.92 8.92
N VAL A 68 -20.51 5.33 8.83
CA VAL A 68 -19.88 4.91 7.57
C VAL A 68 -20.73 3.89 6.83
N GLU A 69 -21.24 2.88 7.51
CA GLU A 69 -22.00 1.77 6.91
C GLU A 69 -23.32 2.24 6.27
N TRP A 70 -23.90 3.31 6.78
CA TRP A 70 -25.16 3.86 6.25
C TRP A 70 -24.94 4.93 5.19
N SER A 71 -23.72 5.43 5.03
CA SER A 71 -23.36 6.42 4.00
C SER A 71 -21.89 6.34 3.57
N PRO A 72 -21.45 5.21 3.03
CA PRO A 72 -20.03 4.98 2.75
C PRO A 72 -19.45 5.98 1.75
N ALA A 73 -20.19 6.36 0.72
CA ALA A 73 -19.72 7.33 -0.28
C ALA A 73 -19.50 8.73 0.29
N VAL A 74 -20.37 9.17 1.22
CA VAL A 74 -20.24 10.47 1.88
C VAL A 74 -19.10 10.46 2.87
N ALA A 75 -18.97 9.38 3.65
CA ALA A 75 -17.88 9.19 4.60
C ALA A 75 -16.52 9.22 3.89
N GLN A 76 -16.35 8.49 2.79
CA GLN A 76 -15.14 8.49 1.97
C GLN A 76 -14.82 9.89 1.44
N ARG A 77 -15.82 10.63 0.96
CA ARG A 77 -15.62 12.00 0.47
C ARG A 77 -15.16 12.96 1.56
N LEU A 78 -15.71 12.84 2.78
CA LEU A 78 -15.31 13.65 3.93
C LEU A 78 -13.87 13.33 4.37
N ILE A 79 -13.55 12.05 4.48
CA ILE A 79 -12.21 11.56 4.79
C ILE A 79 -11.21 12.09 3.77
N HIS A 80 -11.56 11.99 2.48
CA HIS A 80 -10.74 12.50 1.39
C HIS A 80 -10.50 14.02 1.49
N LEU A 81 -11.54 14.82 1.77
CA LEU A 81 -11.39 16.28 1.95
C LEU A 81 -10.52 16.62 3.17
N TYR A 82 -10.63 15.84 4.24
CA TYR A 82 -9.80 16.00 5.43
C TYR A 82 -8.31 15.79 5.12
N PHE A 83 -7.97 14.70 4.44
CA PHE A 83 -6.59 14.40 4.06
C PHE A 83 -6.00 15.36 3.02
N ARG A 84 -6.83 16.04 2.24
CA ARG A 84 -6.39 17.14 1.36
C ARG A 84 -6.12 18.45 2.08
N GLY A 85 -6.31 18.52 3.39
CA GLY A 85 -6.26 19.79 4.13
C GLY A 85 -7.37 20.75 3.73
N LEU A 86 -8.40 20.26 3.02
CA LEU A 86 -9.58 21.03 2.60
C LEU A 86 -10.66 20.84 3.67
N SER A 87 -10.92 21.87 4.45
CA SER A 87 -12.05 21.84 5.38
C SER A 87 -13.36 21.82 4.61
N PRO A 88 -14.22 20.79 4.76
CA PRO A 88 -15.48 20.70 4.02
C PRO A 88 -16.43 21.82 4.42
N GLY A 89 -16.96 22.51 3.41
CA GLY A 89 -18.13 23.37 3.62
C GLY A 89 -19.37 22.50 3.72
N PHE A 90 -20.25 22.73 4.72
CA PHE A 90 -21.38 21.87 5.00
C PHE A 90 -22.40 21.77 3.85
N SER A 91 -22.55 22.84 3.05
CA SER A 91 -23.45 22.90 1.88
C SER A 91 -22.95 22.11 0.66
N ALA A 92 -21.64 21.85 0.55
CA ALA A 92 -21.07 21.12 -0.59
C ALA A 92 -21.25 19.59 -0.50
N LEU A 93 -21.68 19.08 0.64
CA LEU A 93 -21.77 17.65 0.92
C LEU A 93 -23.18 17.08 0.77
N TYR A 94 -24.20 17.93 0.80
CA TYR A 94 -25.59 17.52 0.65
C TYR A 94 -26.09 17.84 -0.77
N GLN A 95 -25.64 17.07 -1.74
CA GLN A 95 -26.37 16.89 -2.99
C GLN A 95 -26.97 15.48 -2.95
N PRO A 96 -28.29 15.34 -3.05
CA PRO A 96 -28.89 14.01 -3.20
C PRO A 96 -28.28 13.39 -4.47
N PRO A 97 -28.04 12.06 -4.47
CA PRO A 97 -27.47 11.41 -5.63
C PRO A 97 -28.37 11.63 -6.84
N GLN A 98 -27.97 12.49 -7.74
CA GLN A 98 -28.52 12.47 -9.09
C GLN A 98 -28.18 11.10 -9.63
N LYS A 99 -29.21 10.33 -10.03
CA LYS A 99 -29.06 9.08 -10.79
C LYS A 99 -28.26 9.40 -12.06
N ARG A 100 -26.94 9.39 -11.94
CA ARG A 100 -26.08 9.35 -13.10
C ARG A 100 -26.10 7.91 -13.58
N THR A 101 -26.67 7.69 -14.74
CA THR A 101 -26.32 6.54 -15.56
C THR A 101 -24.80 6.46 -15.58
N PRO A 102 -24.22 5.27 -15.26
CA PRO A 102 -22.77 5.11 -15.32
C PRO A 102 -22.33 5.56 -16.71
N PRO A 103 -21.32 6.43 -16.83
CA PRO A 103 -20.76 6.69 -18.13
C PRO A 103 -20.30 5.35 -18.67
N VAL A 104 -20.81 4.98 -19.85
CA VAL A 104 -20.25 3.90 -20.62
C VAL A 104 -18.76 4.18 -20.68
N SER A 105 -17.98 3.35 -20.01
CA SER A 105 -16.53 3.44 -19.98
C SER A 105 -16.08 3.33 -21.44
N GLN A 106 -15.79 4.48 -22.05
CA GLN A 106 -14.97 4.44 -23.25
C GLN A 106 -13.68 3.77 -22.84
N PRO A 107 -13.28 2.70 -23.53
CA PRO A 107 -11.98 2.08 -23.26
C PRO A 107 -10.95 3.19 -23.37
N MET A 108 -10.27 3.47 -22.27
CA MET A 108 -9.15 4.40 -22.24
C MET A 108 -8.17 3.88 -23.29
N LEU A 109 -8.10 4.56 -24.44
CA LEU A 109 -7.15 4.26 -25.48
C LEU A 109 -5.77 4.26 -24.80
N LEU A 110 -5.26 3.05 -24.55
CA LEU A 110 -3.88 2.84 -24.17
C LEU A 110 -3.07 3.53 -25.27
N HIS A 111 -2.46 4.65 -24.95
CA HIS A 111 -1.44 5.20 -25.83
C HIS A 111 -0.46 4.07 -26.11
N PRO A 112 -0.16 3.74 -27.36
CA PRO A 112 0.75 2.66 -27.67
C PRO A 112 2.07 2.98 -26.98
N THR A 113 2.33 2.27 -25.89
CA THR A 113 3.62 2.36 -25.19
C THR A 113 4.67 1.92 -26.20
N LYS A 114 5.56 2.84 -26.56
CA LYS A 114 6.66 2.55 -27.46
C LYS A 114 7.34 1.27 -27.00
N ALA A 115 7.45 0.28 -27.91
CA ALA A 115 8.08 -0.99 -27.56
C ALA A 115 9.43 -0.74 -26.88
N PRO A 116 9.75 -1.46 -25.80
CA PRO A 116 11.00 -1.28 -25.09
C PRO A 116 12.19 -1.51 -26.07
N PRO A 117 13.28 -0.75 -25.95
CA PRO A 117 14.47 -0.96 -26.73
C PRO A 117 14.95 -2.42 -26.65
N GLN A 118 15.51 -2.95 -27.73
CA GLN A 118 15.95 -4.35 -27.81
C GLN A 118 16.85 -4.75 -26.63
N TRP A 119 17.78 -3.88 -26.22
CA TRP A 119 18.67 -4.17 -25.10
C TRP A 119 17.94 -4.42 -23.75
N GLN A 120 16.76 -3.82 -23.54
CA GLN A 120 15.96 -4.08 -22.34
C GLN A 120 15.27 -5.45 -22.41
N GLN A 121 14.87 -5.86 -23.59
CA GLN A 121 14.34 -7.21 -23.83
C GLN A 121 15.43 -8.25 -23.62
N ASP A 122 16.62 -8.03 -24.17
CA ASP A 122 17.79 -8.90 -23.99
C ASP A 122 18.16 -9.07 -22.51
N GLU A 123 18.13 -7.96 -21.73
CA GLU A 123 18.34 -8.02 -20.28
C GLU A 123 17.29 -8.88 -19.57
N LEU A 124 16.03 -8.70 -19.89
CA LEU A 124 14.96 -9.48 -19.28
C LEU A 124 15.08 -10.97 -19.60
N VAL A 125 15.33 -11.31 -20.87
CA VAL A 125 15.54 -12.70 -21.28
C VAL A 125 16.75 -13.30 -20.56
N ALA A 126 17.85 -12.56 -20.46
CA ALA A 126 19.04 -13.00 -19.75
C ALA A 126 18.78 -13.22 -18.24
N LEU A 127 18.03 -12.33 -17.58
CA LEU A 127 17.66 -12.49 -16.17
C LEU A 127 16.78 -13.72 -15.95
N LEU A 128 15.77 -13.91 -16.79
CA LEU A 128 14.88 -15.07 -16.71
C LEU A 128 15.63 -16.39 -16.93
N SER A 129 16.63 -16.41 -17.83
CA SER A 129 17.43 -17.62 -18.08
C SER A 129 18.31 -18.05 -16.90
N VAL A 130 18.59 -17.13 -15.97
CA VAL A 130 19.44 -17.39 -14.79
C VAL A 130 18.70 -17.32 -13.47
N ASP A 131 17.36 -17.25 -13.47
CA ASP A 131 16.54 -17.06 -12.27
C ASP A 131 16.84 -18.10 -11.17
N GLU A 132 16.90 -19.37 -11.51
CA GLU A 132 17.20 -20.43 -10.55
C GLU A 132 18.60 -20.28 -9.94
N HIS A 133 19.58 -19.92 -10.74
CA HIS A 133 20.95 -19.66 -10.25
C HIS A 133 20.99 -18.47 -9.30
N MET A 134 20.23 -17.40 -9.61
CA MET A 134 20.16 -16.23 -8.73
C MET A 134 19.44 -16.53 -7.42
N ARG A 135 18.38 -17.37 -7.44
CA ARG A 135 17.70 -17.84 -6.22
C ARG A 135 18.63 -18.66 -5.34
N ALA A 136 19.32 -19.63 -5.92
CA ALA A 136 20.31 -20.42 -5.20
C ALA A 136 21.46 -19.55 -4.66
N ALA A 137 21.92 -18.56 -5.43
CA ALA A 137 22.99 -17.65 -5.02
C ALA A 137 22.61 -16.79 -3.79
N LEU A 138 21.34 -16.46 -3.58
CA LEU A 138 20.90 -15.69 -2.40
C LEU A 138 21.26 -16.43 -1.11
N ALA A 139 21.01 -17.73 -1.04
CA ALA A 139 21.30 -18.56 0.14
C ALA A 139 22.80 -18.64 0.46
N HIS A 140 23.65 -18.63 -0.58
CA HIS A 140 25.09 -18.79 -0.46
C HIS A 140 25.87 -17.46 -0.38
N SER A 141 25.23 -16.32 -0.64
CA SER A 141 25.86 -15.00 -0.55
C SER A 141 25.81 -14.45 0.86
N GLU A 142 26.94 -14.51 1.56
CA GLU A 142 27.05 -13.88 2.90
C GLU A 142 26.65 -12.41 2.85
N ARG A 143 27.12 -11.64 1.87
CA ARG A 143 26.81 -10.22 1.71
C ARG A 143 25.31 -9.95 1.58
N ALA A 144 24.59 -10.73 0.76
CA ALA A 144 23.16 -10.59 0.60
C ALA A 144 22.40 -10.97 1.87
N ARG A 145 22.81 -12.05 2.53
CA ARG A 145 22.21 -12.50 3.81
C ARG A 145 22.39 -11.46 4.91
N VAL A 146 23.61 -10.94 5.09
CA VAL A 146 23.89 -9.91 6.11
C VAL A 146 23.06 -8.65 5.81
N TYR A 147 22.97 -8.23 4.57
CA TYR A 147 22.15 -7.08 4.19
C TYR A 147 20.64 -7.27 4.53
N LEU A 148 20.08 -8.45 4.24
CA LEU A 148 18.69 -8.76 4.59
C LEU A 148 18.51 -8.83 6.12
N ASN A 149 19.43 -9.43 6.82
CA ASN A 149 19.40 -9.54 8.28
C ASN A 149 19.44 -8.17 8.96
N GLU A 150 20.28 -7.25 8.49
CA GLU A 150 20.33 -5.87 9.01
C GLU A 150 19.03 -5.08 8.78
N ARG A 151 18.21 -5.53 7.82
CA ARG A 151 16.86 -5.03 7.62
C ARG A 151 15.79 -5.76 8.42
N GLY A 152 16.20 -6.72 9.26
CA GLY A 152 15.28 -7.54 10.02
C GLY A 152 14.48 -8.54 9.15
N ILE A 153 14.97 -8.86 7.95
CA ILE A 153 14.30 -9.80 7.03
C ILE A 153 14.95 -11.17 7.11
N PRO A 154 14.26 -12.19 7.63
CA PRO A 154 14.74 -13.57 7.63
C PRO A 154 14.99 -14.08 6.20
N LEU A 155 16.03 -14.89 6.02
CA LEU A 155 16.37 -15.43 4.71
C LEU A 155 15.21 -16.24 4.11
N GLU A 156 14.54 -17.02 4.94
CA GLU A 156 13.41 -17.87 4.54
C GLU A 156 12.26 -17.05 3.99
N VAL A 157 11.99 -15.90 4.59
CA VAL A 157 10.95 -14.96 4.11
C VAL A 157 11.34 -14.40 2.74
N ALA A 158 12.60 -14.00 2.57
CA ALA A 158 13.08 -13.50 1.28
C ALA A 158 13.01 -14.58 0.19
N GLN A 159 13.40 -15.81 0.51
CA GLN A 159 13.33 -16.97 -0.40
C GLN A 159 11.88 -17.31 -0.78
N MET A 160 10.99 -17.39 0.20
CA MET A 160 9.56 -17.62 -0.01
C MET A 160 8.95 -16.54 -0.93
N ALA A 161 9.35 -15.30 -0.77
CA ALA A 161 8.93 -14.19 -1.63
C ALA A 161 9.59 -14.22 -3.02
N GLY A 162 10.46 -15.17 -3.30
CA GLY A 162 11.15 -15.30 -4.59
C GLY A 162 12.28 -14.29 -4.81
N VAL A 163 12.77 -13.66 -3.75
CA VAL A 163 13.95 -12.77 -3.83
C VAL A 163 15.17 -13.55 -4.25
N CYS A 164 16.02 -12.93 -5.05
CA CYS A 164 17.25 -13.55 -5.54
C CYS A 164 18.43 -12.56 -5.53
N TYR A 165 19.62 -13.06 -5.82
CA TYR A 165 20.86 -12.25 -5.83
C TYR A 165 21.74 -12.63 -7.01
N LEU A 166 22.27 -11.64 -7.73
CA LEU A 166 23.20 -11.87 -8.84
C LEU A 166 24.64 -11.55 -8.42
N PRO A 167 25.41 -12.55 -7.99
CA PRO A 167 26.82 -12.34 -7.67
C PRO A 167 27.68 -12.15 -8.92
N PRO A 168 28.73 -11.30 -8.87
CA PRO A 168 29.65 -11.15 -9.99
C PRO A 168 30.31 -12.45 -10.45
N ALA A 169 30.52 -13.38 -9.53
CA ALA A 169 31.09 -14.69 -9.84
C ALA A 169 30.24 -15.52 -10.81
N LEU A 170 28.93 -15.33 -10.83
CA LEU A 170 28.05 -16.05 -11.75
C LEU A 170 28.38 -15.71 -13.21
N LEU A 171 28.76 -14.47 -13.51
CA LEU A 171 29.11 -14.04 -14.87
C LEU A 171 30.44 -14.60 -15.38
N LYS A 172 31.23 -15.25 -14.52
CA LYS A 172 32.48 -15.91 -14.92
C LYS A 172 32.24 -17.30 -15.50
N ARG A 173 31.03 -17.83 -15.39
CA ARG A 173 30.67 -19.15 -15.91
C ARG A 173 30.67 -19.16 -17.44
N PRO A 174 31.30 -20.15 -18.07
CA PRO A 174 31.40 -20.22 -19.56
C PRO A 174 30.02 -20.21 -20.23
N GLU A 175 29.04 -20.90 -19.66
CA GLU A 175 27.66 -21.02 -20.18
C GLU A 175 26.94 -19.67 -20.24
N LEU A 176 27.37 -18.67 -19.47
CA LEU A 176 26.75 -17.33 -19.42
C LEU A 176 27.52 -16.27 -20.22
N GLN A 177 28.54 -16.67 -20.99
CA GLN A 177 29.36 -15.74 -21.72
C GLN A 177 28.55 -14.84 -22.68
N MET A 178 27.55 -15.38 -23.34
CA MET A 178 26.65 -14.62 -24.23
C MET A 178 25.78 -13.61 -23.51
N GLN A 179 25.29 -13.94 -22.30
CA GLN A 179 24.44 -13.07 -21.50
C GLN A 179 25.22 -12.08 -20.62
N ARG A 180 26.56 -12.21 -20.56
CA ARG A 180 27.41 -11.43 -19.65
C ARG A 180 27.21 -9.93 -19.78
N LYS A 181 27.10 -9.40 -21.00
CA LYS A 181 26.89 -7.98 -21.27
C LYS A 181 25.53 -7.51 -20.75
N ALA A 182 24.47 -8.26 -21.02
CA ALA A 182 23.10 -7.96 -20.60
C ALA A 182 22.95 -8.02 -19.08
N LEU A 183 23.61 -8.97 -18.41
CA LEU A 183 23.55 -9.15 -16.95
C LEU A 183 24.46 -8.21 -16.16
N SER A 184 25.45 -7.58 -16.80
CA SER A 184 26.53 -6.86 -16.11
C SER A 184 26.05 -5.76 -15.16
N ARG A 185 25.04 -4.98 -15.55
CA ARG A 185 24.47 -3.91 -14.70
C ARG A 185 23.61 -4.42 -13.55
N TRP A 186 23.25 -5.72 -13.57
CA TRP A 186 22.43 -6.37 -12.57
C TRP A 186 23.25 -7.08 -11.49
N THR A 187 24.55 -7.15 -11.64
CA THR A 187 25.43 -7.75 -10.63
C THR A 187 25.44 -6.97 -9.32
N GLU A 188 25.77 -7.67 -8.24
CA GLU A 188 25.76 -7.13 -6.86
C GLU A 188 24.43 -6.49 -6.48
N ARG A 189 23.32 -7.10 -6.92
CA ARG A 189 21.98 -6.64 -6.56
C ARG A 189 21.16 -7.74 -5.93
N ILE A 190 20.39 -7.35 -4.91
CA ILE A 190 19.23 -8.12 -4.49
C ILE A 190 18.12 -7.79 -5.49
N LEU A 191 17.53 -8.82 -6.09
CA LEU A 191 16.49 -8.70 -7.09
C LEU A 191 15.15 -9.22 -6.53
N PHE A 192 14.10 -8.47 -6.81
CA PHE A 192 12.73 -8.79 -6.44
C PHE A 192 11.97 -9.10 -7.72
N PRO A 193 11.33 -10.28 -7.83
CA PRO A 193 10.55 -10.62 -9.00
C PRO A 193 9.31 -9.73 -9.09
N LEU A 194 9.04 -9.21 -10.26
CA LEU A 194 7.85 -8.43 -10.56
C LEU A 194 6.94 -9.23 -11.47
N ASN A 195 5.66 -9.20 -11.19
CA ASN A 195 4.66 -9.81 -12.05
C ASN A 195 3.70 -8.74 -12.58
N SER A 196 3.23 -8.97 -13.80
CA SER A 196 2.19 -8.19 -14.47
C SER A 196 1.42 -9.10 -15.43
N PRO A 197 0.26 -8.68 -15.95
CA PRO A 197 -0.41 -9.41 -17.02
C PRO A 197 0.44 -9.58 -18.28
N ALA A 198 1.43 -8.70 -18.50
CA ALA A 198 2.36 -8.79 -19.62
C ALA A 198 3.54 -9.75 -19.38
N GLY A 199 3.67 -10.33 -18.18
CA GLY A 199 4.72 -11.28 -17.83
C GLY A 199 5.54 -10.88 -16.62
N LYS A 200 6.68 -11.57 -16.44
CA LYS A 200 7.60 -11.39 -15.32
C LYS A 200 8.67 -10.34 -15.60
N GLY A 201 9.15 -9.70 -14.55
CA GLY A 201 10.27 -8.77 -14.58
C GLY A 201 11.02 -8.76 -13.25
N TYR A 202 11.91 -7.80 -13.09
CA TYR A 202 12.70 -7.64 -11.86
C TYR A 202 12.89 -6.17 -11.50
N ILE A 203 13.00 -5.89 -10.21
CA ILE A 203 13.63 -4.68 -9.70
C ILE A 203 14.83 -5.07 -8.84
N GLY A 204 15.94 -4.38 -9.00
CA GLY A 204 17.20 -4.72 -8.33
C GLY A 204 17.74 -3.60 -7.46
N ARG A 205 17.98 -3.92 -6.18
CA ARG A 205 18.64 -3.06 -5.20
C ARG A 205 20.15 -3.30 -5.26
N SER A 206 20.93 -2.26 -5.53
CA SER A 206 22.40 -2.34 -5.56
C SER A 206 22.98 -2.53 -4.16
N LEU A 207 23.91 -3.47 -4.01
CA LEU A 207 24.80 -3.64 -2.85
C LEU A 207 26.23 -3.16 -3.15
N TRP A 208 26.44 -2.48 -4.26
CA TRP A 208 27.76 -1.96 -4.64
C TRP A 208 28.35 -1.10 -3.50
N HIS A 209 29.56 -1.43 -3.04
CA HIS A 209 30.25 -0.81 -1.90
C HIS A 209 29.48 -0.78 -0.56
N TRP A 210 28.35 -1.46 -0.46
CA TRP A 210 27.68 -1.61 0.82
C TRP A 210 28.54 -2.47 1.77
N GLN A 211 28.61 -2.08 3.04
CA GLN A 211 29.32 -2.76 4.12
C GLN A 211 28.36 -3.01 5.28
N PRO A 212 28.54 -4.08 6.07
CA PRO A 212 27.80 -4.30 7.30
C PRO A 212 27.87 -3.06 8.22
N GLY A 213 26.73 -2.70 8.80
CA GLY A 213 26.59 -1.51 9.66
C GLY A 213 26.50 -0.19 8.92
N MET A 214 26.61 -0.17 7.58
CA MET A 214 26.45 1.05 6.79
C MET A 214 24.98 1.49 6.76
N ASP A 215 24.71 2.71 7.21
CA ASP A 215 23.36 3.27 7.10
C ASP A 215 22.95 3.58 5.66
N GLU A 216 21.65 3.63 5.43
CA GLU A 216 21.06 3.82 4.08
C GLU A 216 21.43 5.16 3.44
N ASN A 217 21.58 6.23 4.22
CA ASN A 217 21.92 7.55 3.68
C ASN A 217 23.36 7.58 3.20
N THR A 218 24.27 6.99 3.98
CA THR A 218 25.68 6.82 3.60
C THR A 218 25.77 6.00 2.31
N HIS A 219 25.10 4.85 2.26
CA HIS A 219 25.11 4.03 1.03
C HIS A 219 24.50 4.77 -0.18
N LYS A 220 23.41 5.50 0.03
CA LYS A 220 22.79 6.34 -1.01
C LYS A 220 23.79 7.37 -1.54
N SER A 221 24.48 8.08 -0.66
CA SER A 221 25.47 9.10 -1.04
C SER A 221 26.63 8.55 -1.88
N LEU A 222 27.00 7.28 -1.67
CA LEU A 222 28.00 6.61 -2.51
C LEU A 222 27.47 6.33 -3.92
N LEU A 223 26.20 5.94 -4.03
CA LEU A 223 25.56 5.57 -5.30
C LEU A 223 25.11 6.79 -6.12
N ASP A 224 24.81 7.91 -5.48
CA ASP A 224 24.34 9.13 -6.14
C ASP A 224 25.47 9.90 -6.87
N LYS A 225 26.72 9.43 -6.77
CA LYS A 225 27.88 10.03 -7.47
C LYS A 225 27.83 9.70 -8.97
N PRO A 226 28.26 10.62 -9.85
CA PRO A 226 28.34 10.38 -11.28
C PRO A 226 29.16 9.12 -11.63
N GLY A 227 28.67 8.35 -12.60
CA GLY A 227 29.34 7.11 -13.06
C GLY A 227 29.19 5.91 -12.13
N LYS A 228 28.44 6.03 -11.04
CA LYS A 228 28.18 4.91 -10.13
C LYS A 228 26.89 4.16 -10.48
N PRO A 229 26.75 2.88 -10.06
CA PRO A 229 25.53 2.12 -10.29
C PRO A 229 24.32 2.81 -9.66
N ARG A 230 23.20 2.88 -10.39
CA ARG A 230 21.96 3.39 -9.81
C ARG A 230 21.54 2.54 -8.61
N ARG A 231 21.02 3.19 -7.56
CA ARG A 231 20.52 2.51 -6.35
C ARG A 231 19.50 1.44 -6.70
N TRP A 232 18.54 1.78 -7.55
CA TRP A 232 17.51 0.88 -8.05
C TRP A 232 17.52 0.87 -9.58
N ILE A 233 17.33 -0.30 -10.15
CA ILE A 233 17.04 -0.48 -11.58
C ILE A 233 15.87 -1.44 -11.73
N LYS A 234 15.10 -1.28 -12.79
CA LYS A 234 13.89 -2.07 -13.06
C LYS A 234 13.87 -2.50 -14.53
N THR A 235 13.36 -3.70 -14.79
CA THR A 235 13.09 -4.17 -16.15
C THR A 235 11.87 -3.49 -16.75
N ASN A 236 11.68 -3.66 -18.04
CA ASN A 236 10.48 -3.31 -18.75
C ASN A 236 9.96 -4.58 -19.48
N PRO A 237 8.67 -4.96 -19.37
CA PRO A 237 7.60 -4.25 -18.67
C PRO A 237 7.81 -4.22 -17.15
N ALA A 238 7.27 -3.18 -16.52
CA ALA A 238 7.19 -3.09 -15.08
C ALA A 238 6.08 -3.99 -14.54
N GLY A 239 6.20 -4.37 -13.28
CA GLY A 239 5.19 -5.15 -12.57
C GLY A 239 5.17 -4.78 -11.08
N TRP A 240 4.40 -5.52 -10.30
CA TRP A 240 4.35 -5.40 -8.84
C TRP A 240 5.02 -6.62 -8.20
N PHE A 241 5.65 -6.39 -7.08
CA PHE A 241 6.25 -7.48 -6.30
C PHE A 241 5.19 -8.16 -5.44
N GLY A 242 4.97 -9.44 -5.68
CA GLY A 242 3.96 -10.26 -5.00
C GLY A 242 2.60 -10.31 -5.70
N LEU A 243 2.47 -9.75 -6.89
CA LEU A 243 1.28 -9.95 -7.71
C LEU A 243 1.26 -11.40 -8.22
N ASP A 244 0.28 -12.16 -7.75
CA ASP A 244 -0.05 -13.49 -8.27
C ASP A 244 -1.54 -13.48 -8.62
N LEU A 245 -1.85 -13.40 -9.91
CA LEU A 245 -3.22 -13.20 -10.39
C LEU A 245 -4.17 -14.34 -10.01
N ASP A 246 -3.62 -15.53 -9.78
CA ASP A 246 -4.41 -16.73 -9.48
C ASP A 246 -4.64 -16.93 -7.97
N GLN A 247 -3.80 -16.33 -7.12
CA GLN A 247 -3.74 -16.63 -5.68
C GLN A 247 -3.92 -15.42 -4.77
N LEU A 248 -4.29 -14.25 -5.29
CA LEU A 248 -4.50 -13.08 -4.43
C LEU A 248 -5.67 -13.27 -3.47
N ALA A 249 -5.50 -12.78 -2.23
CA ALA A 249 -6.57 -12.73 -1.24
C ALA A 249 -7.68 -11.74 -1.65
N GLY A 250 -8.87 -11.92 -1.10
CA GLY A 250 -10.00 -11.00 -1.33
C GLY A 250 -9.79 -9.60 -0.76
N CYS A 251 -8.95 -9.50 0.29
CA CYS A 251 -8.45 -8.24 0.87
C CYS A 251 -6.94 -8.16 0.63
N LEU A 252 -6.44 -7.05 0.10
CA LEU A 252 -5.02 -6.85 -0.15
C LEU A 252 -4.46 -5.67 0.64
N ILE A 253 -3.23 -5.84 1.11
CA ILE A 253 -2.41 -4.75 1.62
C ILE A 253 -1.48 -4.30 0.50
N ILE A 254 -1.52 -3.03 0.14
CA ILE A 254 -0.67 -2.43 -0.89
C ILE A 254 0.35 -1.52 -0.23
N VAL A 255 1.63 -1.84 -0.41
CA VAL A 255 2.76 -1.06 0.08
C VAL A 255 3.56 -0.46 -1.08
N GLU A 256 4.39 0.55 -0.80
CA GLU A 256 5.18 1.21 -1.84
C GLU A 256 6.41 0.41 -2.23
N GLY A 257 7.21 -0.01 -1.25
CA GLY A 257 8.54 -0.59 -1.46
C GLY A 257 8.60 -2.11 -1.35
N ALA A 258 9.59 -2.70 -2.01
CA ALA A 258 9.82 -4.15 -1.95
C ALA A 258 10.20 -4.63 -0.54
N PHE A 259 10.95 -3.81 0.21
CA PHE A 259 11.32 -4.14 1.59
C PHE A 259 10.14 -3.99 2.56
N ASP A 260 9.17 -3.10 2.27
CA ASP A 260 7.96 -3.00 3.07
C ASP A 260 7.13 -4.27 2.98
N ARG A 261 7.01 -4.82 1.76
CA ARG A 261 6.38 -6.13 1.58
C ARG A 261 7.09 -7.21 2.39
N LEU A 262 8.42 -7.29 2.31
CA LEU A 262 9.17 -8.29 3.08
C LEU A 262 9.02 -8.11 4.60
N ALA A 263 8.93 -6.88 5.08
CA ALA A 263 8.69 -6.60 6.49
C ALA A 263 7.32 -7.13 6.95
N LEU A 264 6.28 -6.94 6.15
CA LEU A 264 4.95 -7.49 6.44
C LEU A 264 4.95 -9.03 6.40
N LEU A 265 5.63 -9.64 5.43
CA LEU A 265 5.78 -11.10 5.39
C LEU A 265 6.56 -11.63 6.59
N ALA A 266 7.61 -10.94 7.03
CA ALA A 266 8.36 -11.28 8.23
C ALA A 266 7.51 -11.15 9.51
N ALA A 267 6.53 -10.26 9.51
CA ALA A 267 5.55 -10.11 10.58
C ALA A 267 4.42 -11.15 10.55
N GLY A 268 4.40 -12.06 9.56
CA GLY A 268 3.45 -13.16 9.48
C GLY A 268 2.27 -12.97 8.54
N PHE A 269 2.22 -11.88 7.76
CA PHE A 269 1.22 -11.76 6.68
C PHE A 269 1.50 -12.79 5.59
N HIS A 270 0.42 -13.35 5.00
CA HIS A 270 0.57 -14.32 3.94
C HIS A 270 1.03 -13.67 2.62
N PRO A 271 1.85 -14.36 1.79
CA PRO A 271 2.32 -13.81 0.52
C PRO A 271 1.23 -13.36 -0.45
N THR A 272 0.04 -13.94 -0.38
CA THR A 272 -1.14 -13.59 -1.21
C THR A 272 -1.89 -12.35 -0.72
N GLU A 273 -1.56 -11.84 0.47
CA GLU A 273 -2.24 -10.72 1.10
C GLU A 273 -1.52 -9.38 0.86
N VAL A 274 -0.24 -9.42 0.49
CA VAL A 274 0.60 -8.21 0.41
C VAL A 274 1.22 -8.06 -0.97
N VAL A 275 1.03 -6.88 -1.55
CA VAL A 275 1.61 -6.48 -2.85
C VAL A 275 2.40 -5.18 -2.70
N ALA A 276 3.60 -5.13 -3.28
CA ALA A 276 4.37 -3.89 -3.38
C ALA A 276 4.34 -3.33 -4.81
N LEU A 277 3.98 -2.05 -4.96
CA LEU A 277 3.93 -1.37 -6.25
C LEU A 277 5.32 -1.14 -6.85
N VAL A 278 6.37 -1.11 -6.01
CA VAL A 278 7.76 -0.72 -6.32
C VAL A 278 7.82 0.62 -7.07
N GLY A 279 7.08 1.56 -6.55
CA GLY A 279 6.81 2.90 -7.04
C GLY A 279 5.38 3.30 -6.69
N THR A 280 4.86 4.33 -7.33
CA THR A 280 3.53 4.88 -7.03
C THR A 280 2.51 4.66 -8.15
N SER A 281 2.80 3.77 -9.11
CA SER A 281 1.91 3.46 -10.23
C SER A 281 1.07 2.22 -9.92
N LEU A 282 -0.25 2.37 -10.00
CA LEU A 282 -1.21 1.31 -9.81
C LEU A 282 -2.06 1.16 -11.07
N GLN A 283 -2.26 -0.09 -11.50
CA GLN A 283 -3.13 -0.45 -12.62
C GLN A 283 -4.31 -1.24 -12.06
N VAL A 284 -5.49 -0.62 -12.02
CA VAL A 284 -6.68 -1.23 -11.43
C VAL A 284 -7.11 -2.49 -12.17
N ASP A 285 -6.93 -2.51 -13.49
CA ASP A 285 -7.28 -3.65 -14.37
C ASP A 285 -6.42 -4.91 -14.08
N TRP A 286 -5.34 -4.78 -13.28
CA TRP A 286 -4.53 -5.92 -12.87
C TRP A 286 -5.11 -6.66 -11.65
N PHE A 287 -6.10 -6.08 -10.98
CA PHE A 287 -6.74 -6.78 -9.88
C PHE A 287 -7.72 -7.83 -10.39
N PRO A 288 -7.56 -9.08 -9.99
CA PRO A 288 -8.56 -10.10 -10.27
C PRO A 288 -9.86 -9.81 -9.52
N TYR A 289 -10.98 -10.30 -10.05
CA TYR A 289 -12.33 -10.01 -9.56
C TYR A 289 -12.59 -10.43 -8.10
N GLN A 290 -11.80 -11.36 -7.56
CA GLN A 290 -11.89 -11.80 -6.16
C GLN A 290 -11.43 -10.73 -5.16
N VAL A 291 -10.59 -9.77 -5.58
CA VAL A 291 -10.17 -8.66 -4.73
C VAL A 291 -11.35 -7.73 -4.54
N LYS A 292 -11.80 -7.55 -3.30
CA LYS A 292 -12.94 -6.70 -2.92
C LYS A 292 -12.53 -5.52 -2.07
N SER A 293 -11.45 -5.66 -1.31
CA SER A 293 -10.99 -4.64 -0.39
C SER A 293 -9.47 -4.46 -0.46
N VAL A 294 -9.03 -3.25 -0.17
CA VAL A 294 -7.62 -2.86 -0.22
C VAL A 294 -7.28 -1.99 0.98
N VAL A 295 -6.18 -2.32 1.65
CA VAL A 295 -5.52 -1.45 2.63
C VAL A 295 -4.36 -0.75 1.92
N LEU A 296 -4.44 0.57 1.72
CA LEU A 296 -3.33 1.37 1.20
C LEU A 296 -2.38 1.74 2.34
N ALA A 297 -1.20 1.15 2.33
CA ALA A 297 -0.18 1.26 3.36
C ALA A 297 1.14 1.79 2.75
N LEU A 298 1.05 2.88 1.95
CA LEU A 298 2.20 3.52 1.32
C LEU A 298 2.98 4.38 2.32
N ASP A 299 4.15 4.84 1.93
CA ASP A 299 5.04 5.68 2.75
C ASP A 299 4.30 6.90 3.33
N SER A 300 4.72 7.38 4.51
CA SER A 300 4.14 8.55 5.16
C SER A 300 4.84 9.88 4.82
N ASP A 301 5.76 9.89 3.86
CA ASP A 301 6.30 11.12 3.31
C ASP A 301 5.30 11.80 2.33
N GLU A 302 5.60 13.02 1.91
CA GLU A 302 4.71 13.81 1.05
C GLU A 302 4.34 13.06 -0.23
N GLY A 303 5.31 12.40 -0.88
CA GLY A 303 5.09 11.62 -2.10
C GLY A 303 4.18 10.43 -1.89
N GLY A 304 4.39 9.67 -0.80
CA GLY A 304 3.57 8.51 -0.44
C GLY A 304 2.14 8.91 -0.05
N LEU A 305 1.98 10.00 0.71
CA LEU A 305 0.65 10.53 1.07
C LEU A 305 -0.13 11.02 -0.16
N ASP A 306 0.53 11.71 -1.11
CA ASP A 306 -0.10 12.12 -2.35
C ASP A 306 -0.48 10.92 -3.23
N ALA A 307 0.39 9.91 -3.32
CA ALA A 307 0.08 8.67 -3.99
C ALA A 307 -1.11 7.95 -3.33
N THR A 308 -1.13 7.86 -2.00
CA THR A 308 -2.23 7.25 -1.25
C THR A 308 -3.58 7.89 -1.58
N ARG A 309 -3.66 9.23 -1.58
CA ARG A 309 -4.90 9.95 -1.92
C ARG A 309 -5.37 9.64 -3.33
N ARG A 310 -4.46 9.76 -4.31
CA ARG A 310 -4.75 9.51 -5.72
C ARG A 310 -5.19 8.06 -5.98
N LEU A 311 -4.51 7.10 -5.37
CA LEU A 311 -4.82 5.68 -5.54
C LEU A 311 -6.12 5.31 -4.84
N ALA A 312 -6.41 5.85 -3.67
CA ALA A 312 -7.69 5.63 -2.99
C ALA A 312 -8.88 6.06 -3.85
N GLU A 313 -8.79 7.24 -4.51
CA GLU A 313 -9.83 7.68 -5.44
C GLU A 313 -9.98 6.72 -6.64
N CYS A 314 -8.87 6.26 -7.18
CA CYS A 314 -8.87 5.36 -8.32
C CYS A 314 -9.53 4.02 -7.99
N LEU A 315 -9.13 3.40 -6.87
CA LEU A 315 -9.65 2.11 -6.39
C LEU A 315 -11.13 2.21 -6.00
N ALA A 316 -11.52 3.27 -5.29
CA ALA A 316 -12.93 3.47 -4.91
C ALA A 316 -13.83 3.66 -6.14
N ARG A 317 -13.35 4.36 -7.18
CA ARG A 317 -14.08 4.47 -8.48
C ARG A 317 -14.22 3.14 -9.20
N ALA A 318 -13.27 2.22 -8.99
CA ALA A 318 -13.34 0.86 -9.50
C ALA A 318 -14.23 -0.07 -8.67
N GLY A 319 -14.86 0.43 -7.61
CA GLY A 319 -15.79 -0.32 -6.76
C GLY A 319 -15.14 -1.14 -5.66
N LEU A 320 -13.85 -0.90 -5.37
CA LEU A 320 -13.15 -1.56 -4.28
C LEU A 320 -13.38 -0.82 -2.95
N CYS A 321 -13.52 -1.58 -1.85
CA CYS A 321 -13.48 -1.02 -0.50
C CYS A 321 -12.03 -0.64 -0.17
N VAL A 322 -11.80 0.62 0.24
CA VAL A 322 -10.44 1.12 0.46
C VAL A 322 -10.29 1.66 1.87
N SER A 323 -9.32 1.12 2.62
CA SER A 323 -8.86 1.65 3.89
C SER A 323 -7.45 2.22 3.76
N LEU A 324 -7.14 3.27 4.52
CA LEU A 324 -5.85 3.93 4.50
C LEU A 324 -5.10 3.62 5.80
N CYS A 325 -3.87 3.16 5.66
CA CYS A 325 -3.01 2.85 6.80
C CYS A 325 -1.55 3.26 6.50
N PRO A 326 -1.25 4.56 6.31
CA PRO A 326 0.13 4.99 6.19
C PRO A 326 0.86 4.81 7.54
N PRO A 327 2.19 4.64 7.54
CA PRO A 327 2.98 4.66 8.76
C PRO A 327 2.72 5.92 9.60
N LEU A 328 2.66 5.78 10.91
CA LEU A 328 2.48 6.94 11.80
C LEU A 328 3.72 7.85 11.76
N GLN A 329 3.49 9.17 11.80
CA GLN A 329 4.57 10.18 11.87
C GLN A 329 5.04 10.39 13.31
N ASP A 330 5.53 9.33 13.95
CA ASP A 330 5.93 9.27 15.36
C ASP A 330 7.46 9.15 15.55
N GLY A 331 8.22 9.31 14.47
CA GLY A 331 9.69 9.22 14.47
C GLY A 331 10.25 7.79 14.36
N TRP A 332 9.42 6.76 14.35
CA TRP A 332 9.86 5.36 14.22
C TRP A 332 10.22 4.94 12.79
N GLY A 333 9.87 5.72 11.79
CA GLY A 333 10.17 5.48 10.38
C GLY A 333 9.03 5.91 9.48
N LYS A 334 9.37 6.34 8.27
CA LYS A 334 8.41 6.80 7.26
C LYS A 334 7.84 5.67 6.42
N ASP A 335 8.48 4.52 6.41
CA ASP A 335 8.10 3.30 5.72
C ASP A 335 8.01 2.10 6.67
N TRP A 336 7.35 1.03 6.23
CA TRP A 336 7.11 -0.15 7.07
C TRP A 336 8.35 -0.99 7.31
N SER A 337 9.30 -0.99 6.38
CA SER A 337 10.59 -1.67 6.51
C SER A 337 11.45 -1.04 7.61
N GLU A 338 11.49 0.30 7.67
CA GLU A 338 12.22 1.01 8.71
C GLU A 338 11.58 0.79 10.08
N ARG A 339 10.25 0.86 10.17
CA ARG A 339 9.49 0.60 11.39
C ARG A 339 9.71 -0.82 11.89
N TRP A 340 9.61 -1.81 11.02
CA TRP A 340 9.87 -3.21 11.34
C TRP A 340 11.26 -3.42 11.94
N ARG A 341 12.27 -2.85 11.30
CA ARG A 341 13.65 -2.94 11.76
C ARG A 341 13.86 -2.38 13.16
N ARG A 342 13.16 -1.31 13.53
CA ARG A 342 13.32 -0.60 14.81
C ARG A 342 12.50 -1.21 15.94
N THR A 343 11.31 -1.68 15.67
CA THR A 343 10.32 -2.01 16.70
C THR A 343 9.68 -3.40 16.53
N GLY A 344 9.98 -4.10 15.45
CA GLY A 344 9.38 -5.40 15.16
C GLY A 344 7.87 -5.33 14.96
N TYR A 345 7.17 -6.37 15.42
CA TYR A 345 5.72 -6.54 15.23
C TYR A 345 4.87 -5.38 15.78
N GLN A 346 5.30 -4.73 16.85
CA GLN A 346 4.49 -3.67 17.48
C GLN A 346 4.16 -2.52 16.53
N SER A 347 5.08 -2.16 15.64
CA SER A 347 4.85 -1.07 14.69
C SER A 347 3.90 -1.42 13.55
N LEU A 348 3.68 -2.71 13.28
CA LEU A 348 2.81 -3.21 12.21
C LEU A 348 1.39 -3.53 12.70
N ARG A 349 1.15 -3.45 14.00
CA ARG A 349 -0.14 -3.70 14.62
C ARG A 349 -1.30 -2.92 13.96
N PRO A 350 -1.17 -1.63 13.60
CA PRO A 350 -2.26 -0.90 12.95
C PRO A 350 -2.69 -1.51 11.61
N ILE A 351 -1.73 -2.00 10.78
CA ILE A 351 -2.09 -2.68 9.53
C ILE A 351 -2.83 -3.98 9.83
N TYR A 352 -2.36 -4.75 10.82
CA TYR A 352 -2.96 -6.03 11.17
C TYR A 352 -4.41 -5.85 11.65
N GLU A 353 -4.67 -4.85 12.48
CA GLU A 353 -6.01 -4.55 12.98
C GLU A 353 -6.97 -4.19 11.83
N ILE A 354 -6.58 -3.23 10.97
CA ILE A 354 -7.39 -2.81 9.82
C ILE A 354 -7.60 -3.97 8.83
N TYR A 355 -6.55 -4.72 8.52
CA TYR A 355 -6.63 -5.85 7.61
C TYR A 355 -7.59 -6.92 8.13
N THR A 356 -7.48 -7.27 9.42
CA THR A 356 -8.31 -8.30 10.05
C THR A 356 -9.80 -7.91 10.04
N GLU A 357 -10.13 -6.64 10.21
CA GLU A 357 -11.50 -6.15 10.12
C GLU A 357 -12.06 -6.29 8.70
N LEU A 358 -11.28 -5.91 7.68
CA LEU A 358 -11.70 -5.98 6.28
C LEU A 358 -11.73 -7.39 5.70
N ALA A 359 -10.90 -8.29 6.19
CA ALA A 359 -10.78 -9.65 5.71
C ALA A 359 -11.84 -10.60 6.32
N ARG A 360 -12.59 -10.17 7.34
CA ARG A 360 -13.68 -10.98 7.91
C ARG A 360 -14.74 -11.21 6.84
N PRO A 361 -15.20 -12.45 6.65
CA PRO A 361 -16.35 -12.71 5.82
C PRO A 361 -17.56 -11.97 6.40
N ALA A 362 -18.33 -11.29 5.53
CA ALA A 362 -19.56 -10.61 5.87
C ALA A 362 -20.65 -11.60 6.33
#